data_0a9c596285e25417dae78525056f3647
#
_entry.id   0a9c596285e25417dae78525056f3647
#
_cell.length_a   1.000
_cell.length_b   1.000
_cell.length_c   1.000
_cell.angle_alpha   90.00
_cell.angle_beta   90.00
_cell.angle_gamma   90.00
#
_symmetry.space_group_name_H-M   'P 1'
#
loop_
_entity.id
_entity.type
_entity.pdbx_description
1 polymer ?
#
loop_
_entity_poly.entity_id
_entity_poly.type
_entity_poly.pdbx_seq_one_letter_code
_entity_poly.pdbx_strand_id
1 'polypeptide(L)'
;MFPLPQEEGFSVYTKDNCKFCLMVKELIPDASYINTEPFLVDKKEEFLTFIERLVGKPHRTFPMVFYNGTFVGGFIETHRLCAKFEAENDSS
;
A
#
# COMPACT_ATOMS: atom_id res chain seq x y z
N MET A 1 -10.03 -15.03 4.84
CA MET A 1 -9.64 -14.50 3.52
C MET A 1 -9.33 -13.02 3.65
N PHE A 2 -8.29 -12.54 2.99
CA PHE A 2 -7.85 -11.16 3.10
C PHE A 2 -8.25 -10.36 1.85
N PRO A 3 -8.57 -9.07 2.01
CA PRO A 3 -8.97 -8.26 0.85
C PRO A 3 -7.80 -8.06 -0.12
N LEU A 4 -8.08 -8.23 -1.40
CA LEU A 4 -7.11 -8.00 -2.47
C LEU A 4 -7.01 -6.51 -2.79
N PRO A 5 -5.86 -6.04 -3.31
CA PRO A 5 -5.79 -4.67 -3.82
C PRO A 5 -6.72 -4.51 -5.01
N GLN A 6 -7.21 -3.29 -5.21
CA GLN A 6 -8.11 -3.01 -6.32
C GLN A 6 -7.37 -3.06 -7.65
N GLU A 7 -8.10 -3.40 -8.70
CA GLU A 7 -7.54 -3.49 -10.05
C GLU A 7 -7.20 -2.12 -10.63
N GLU A 8 -7.85 -1.06 -10.13
CA GLU A 8 -7.61 0.31 -10.58
C GLU A 8 -7.34 1.22 -9.41
N GLY A 9 -6.37 2.11 -9.55
CA GLY A 9 -6.04 3.10 -8.55
C GLY A 9 -5.17 2.54 -7.43
N PHE A 10 -4.99 3.37 -6.41
CA PHE A 10 -4.16 3.03 -5.26
C PHE A 10 -4.94 2.23 -4.21
N SER A 11 -4.31 1.19 -3.70
CA SER A 11 -4.79 0.43 -2.54
C SER A 11 -3.65 0.39 -1.53
N VAL A 12 -3.95 0.65 -0.25
CA VAL A 12 -2.93 0.76 0.78
C VAL A 12 -3.32 -0.09 1.99
N TYR A 13 -2.45 -1.02 2.34
CA TYR A 13 -2.61 -1.79 3.59
C TYR A 13 -1.92 -1.02 4.69
N THR A 14 -2.66 -0.71 5.74
CA THR A 14 -2.18 0.09 6.87
C THR A 14 -2.32 -0.67 8.18
N LYS A 15 -1.69 -0.16 9.22
CA LYS A 15 -1.87 -0.66 10.60
C LYS A 15 -1.94 0.53 11.55
N ASP A 16 -2.35 0.27 12.78
CA ASP A 16 -2.40 1.32 13.81
C ASP A 16 -0.98 1.76 14.19
N ASN A 17 -0.86 2.98 14.70
CA ASN A 17 0.41 3.54 15.17
C ASN A 17 1.51 3.50 14.11
N CYS A 18 1.16 3.84 12.88
CA CYS A 18 2.07 3.78 11.75
C CYS A 18 2.22 5.19 11.16
N LYS A 19 3.36 5.83 11.46
CA LYS A 19 3.64 7.19 11.00
C LYS A 19 3.61 7.30 9.48
N PHE A 20 4.27 6.37 8.79
CA PHE A 20 4.34 6.41 7.34
C PHE A 20 3.00 6.11 6.67
N CYS A 21 2.13 5.36 7.35
CA CYS A 21 0.76 5.17 6.88
C CYS A 21 0.00 6.50 6.85
N LEU A 22 0.16 7.32 7.90
CA LEU A 22 -0.45 8.64 7.95
C LEU A 22 0.10 9.55 6.85
N MET A 23 1.39 9.46 6.59
CA MET A 23 2.03 10.26 5.53
C MET A 23 1.50 9.88 4.15
N VAL A 24 1.27 8.60 3.90
CA VAL A 24 0.68 8.15 2.64
C VAL A 24 -0.75 8.65 2.52
N LYS A 25 -1.53 8.65 3.60
CA LYS A 25 -2.90 9.19 3.57
C LYS A 25 -2.94 10.67 3.18
N GLU A 26 -1.96 11.45 3.61
CA GLU A 26 -1.86 12.84 3.21
C GLU A 26 -1.47 12.98 1.73
N LEU A 27 -0.63 12.08 1.25
CA LEU A 27 -0.14 12.12 -0.14
C LEU A 27 -1.22 11.66 -1.14
N ILE A 28 -1.94 10.60 -0.82
CA ILE A 28 -2.97 10.03 -1.72
C ILE A 28 -4.27 9.78 -0.95
N PRO A 29 -4.98 10.87 -0.56
CA PRO A 29 -6.17 10.74 0.30
C PRO A 29 -7.32 9.94 -0.33
N ASP A 30 -7.37 9.85 -1.66
CA ASP A 30 -8.43 9.15 -2.36
C ASP A 30 -8.18 7.66 -2.59
N ALA A 31 -7.05 7.14 -2.08
CA ALA A 31 -6.73 5.71 -2.21
C ALA A 31 -7.71 4.86 -1.39
N SER A 32 -7.78 3.58 -1.73
CA SER A 32 -8.53 2.60 -0.94
C SER A 32 -7.65 2.13 0.22
N TYR A 33 -8.08 2.36 1.46
CA TYR A 33 -7.29 2.02 2.64
C TYR A 33 -7.84 0.79 3.34
N ILE A 34 -6.97 -0.16 3.64
CA ILE A 34 -7.31 -1.42 4.29
C ILE A 34 -6.54 -1.49 5.61
N ASN A 35 -7.26 -1.35 6.74
CA ASN A 35 -6.65 -1.48 8.05
C ASN A 35 -6.46 -2.96 8.37
N THR A 36 -5.22 -3.38 8.56
CA THR A 36 -4.87 -4.78 8.76
C THR A 36 -4.83 -5.21 10.22
N GLU A 37 -5.04 -4.28 11.17
CA GLU A 37 -4.97 -4.64 12.60
C GLU A 37 -5.78 -5.89 12.96
N PRO A 38 -7.03 -6.04 12.48
CA PRO A 38 -7.78 -7.27 12.81
C PRO A 38 -7.08 -8.55 12.37
N PHE A 39 -6.31 -8.50 11.28
CA PHE A 39 -5.57 -9.67 10.79
C PHE A 39 -4.30 -9.89 11.60
N LEU A 40 -3.62 -8.80 11.99
CA LEU A 40 -2.35 -8.88 12.70
C LEU A 40 -2.51 -9.44 14.11
N VAL A 41 -3.69 -9.31 14.71
CA VAL A 41 -3.97 -9.83 16.06
C VAL A 41 -3.97 -11.36 16.06
N ASP A 42 -4.69 -11.98 15.12
CA ASP A 42 -4.92 -13.43 15.14
C ASP A 42 -4.22 -14.19 14.00
N LYS A 43 -4.00 -13.53 12.87
CA LYS A 43 -3.59 -14.20 11.64
C LYS A 43 -2.41 -13.51 10.98
N LYS A 44 -1.49 -13.00 11.78
CA LYS A 44 -0.37 -12.21 11.28
C LYS A 44 0.45 -12.93 10.21
N GLU A 45 0.88 -14.16 10.51
CA GLU A 45 1.73 -14.87 9.56
C GLU A 45 0.96 -15.28 8.29
N GLU A 46 -0.31 -15.60 8.44
CA GLU A 46 -1.16 -15.91 7.29
C GLU A 46 -1.32 -14.69 6.39
N PHE A 47 -1.53 -13.51 6.99
CA PHE A 47 -1.62 -12.27 6.24
C PHE A 47 -0.32 -11.94 5.54
N LEU A 48 0.81 -12.07 6.23
CA LEU A 48 2.12 -11.78 5.62
C LEU A 48 2.46 -12.75 4.49
N THR A 49 2.03 -14.01 4.61
CA THR A 49 2.16 -14.97 3.51
C THR A 49 1.31 -14.56 2.30
N PHE A 50 0.10 -14.07 2.56
CA PHE A 50 -0.75 -13.53 1.51
C PHE A 50 -0.08 -12.36 0.79
N ILE A 51 0.50 -11.43 1.54
CA ILE A 51 1.23 -10.29 0.97
C ILE A 51 2.45 -10.78 0.17
N GLU A 52 3.20 -11.75 0.69
CA GLU A 52 4.36 -12.29 -0.01
C GLU A 52 3.97 -12.83 -1.40
N ARG A 53 2.81 -13.49 -1.50
CA ARG A 53 2.33 -13.99 -2.79
C ARG A 53 1.98 -12.87 -3.75
N LEU A 54 1.43 -11.76 -3.23
CA LEU A 54 1.10 -10.61 -4.06
C LEU A 54 2.34 -9.87 -4.54
N VAL A 55 3.34 -9.75 -3.68
CA VAL A 55 4.56 -8.98 -3.96
C VAL A 55 5.60 -9.81 -4.70
N GLY A 56 5.63 -11.12 -4.46
CA GLY A 56 6.61 -12.02 -5.03
C GLY A 56 7.86 -12.22 -4.17
N LYS A 57 7.89 -11.60 -3.00
CA LYS A 57 8.97 -11.75 -2.03
C LYS A 57 8.44 -11.33 -0.66
N PRO A 58 9.12 -11.69 0.45
CA PRO A 58 8.70 -11.26 1.77
C PRO A 58 8.68 -9.74 1.89
N HIS A 59 7.61 -9.19 2.47
CA HIS A 59 7.47 -7.77 2.74
C HIS A 59 6.66 -7.61 4.01
N ARG A 60 7.26 -7.06 5.05
CA ARG A 60 6.66 -7.03 6.40
C ARG A 60 6.46 -5.63 6.96
N THR A 61 6.80 -4.59 6.21
CA THR A 61 6.70 -3.21 6.69
C THR A 61 5.49 -2.50 6.11
N PHE A 62 4.94 -1.55 6.87
CA PHE A 62 3.77 -0.76 6.48
C PHE A 62 4.18 0.70 6.26
N PRO A 63 3.46 1.41 5.39
CA PRO A 63 2.33 0.98 4.58
C PRO A 63 2.76 0.07 3.41
N MET A 64 1.82 -0.73 2.91
CA MET A 64 2.05 -1.53 1.72
C MET A 64 1.16 -0.98 0.61
N VAL A 65 1.77 -0.32 -0.37
CA VAL A 65 1.03 0.41 -1.40
C VAL A 65 1.03 -0.37 -2.72
N PHE A 66 -0.16 -0.48 -3.31
CA PHE A 66 -0.35 -1.09 -4.62
C PHE A 66 -1.00 -0.06 -5.54
N TYR A 67 -0.65 -0.08 -6.81
CA TYR A 67 -1.27 0.76 -7.82
C TYR A 67 -1.69 -0.12 -8.99
N ASN A 68 -2.99 -0.07 -9.33
CA ASN A 68 -3.60 -0.93 -10.35
C ASN A 68 -3.27 -2.42 -10.13
N GLY A 69 -3.28 -2.84 -8.84
CA GLY A 69 -3.01 -4.22 -8.46
C GLY A 69 -1.55 -4.60 -8.39
N THR A 70 -0.63 -3.69 -8.73
CA THR A 70 0.81 -3.97 -8.73
C THR A 70 1.48 -3.30 -7.53
N PHE A 71 2.37 -4.03 -6.86
CA PHE A 71 3.05 -3.52 -5.67
C PHE A 71 3.96 -2.34 -6.02
N VAL A 72 3.83 -1.25 -5.26
CA VAL A 72 4.66 -0.04 -5.39
C VAL A 72 5.76 -0.01 -4.34
N GLY A 73 5.40 -0.22 -3.08
CA GLY A 73 6.32 -0.14 -1.96
C GLY A 73 5.70 0.58 -0.78
N GLY A 74 6.51 1.36 -0.07
CA GLY A 74 6.06 2.18 1.05
C GLY A 74 5.89 3.64 0.68
N PHE A 75 6.10 4.52 1.66
CA PHE A 75 5.90 5.96 1.45
C PHE A 75 6.86 6.52 0.40
N ILE A 76 8.14 6.19 0.48
CA ILE A 76 9.15 6.78 -0.41
C ILE A 76 8.86 6.42 -1.87
N GLU A 77 8.60 5.14 -2.13
CA GLU A 77 8.29 4.67 -3.47
C GLU A 77 7.00 5.31 -4.01
N THR A 78 6.00 5.46 -3.15
CA THR A 78 4.73 6.08 -3.53
C THR A 78 4.92 7.56 -3.84
N HIS A 79 5.72 8.25 -3.03
CA HIS A 79 6.05 9.67 -3.28
C HIS A 79 6.72 9.84 -4.65
N ARG A 80 7.68 8.97 -4.96
CA ARG A 80 8.37 9.00 -6.25
C ARG A 80 7.41 8.76 -7.41
N LEU A 81 6.48 7.81 -7.26
CA LEU A 81 5.51 7.52 -8.30
C LEU A 81 4.58 8.71 -8.54
N CYS A 82 4.10 9.35 -7.48
CA CYS A 82 3.25 10.52 -7.58
C CYS A 82 3.98 11.69 -8.25
N ALA A 83 5.24 11.90 -7.89
CA ALA A 83 6.06 12.94 -8.52
C ALA A 83 6.23 12.69 -10.02
N LYS A 84 6.38 11.42 -10.41
CA LYS A 84 6.47 11.04 -11.81
C LYS A 84 5.17 11.35 -12.55
N PHE A 85 4.02 11.05 -11.96
CA PHE A 85 2.72 11.36 -12.55
C PHE A 85 2.56 12.87 -12.75
N GLU A 86 2.94 13.67 -11.75
CA GLU A 86 2.88 15.12 -11.87
C GLU A 86 3.78 15.65 -12.98
N ALA A 87 4.99 15.11 -13.09
CA ALA A 87 5.92 15.50 -14.15
C ALA A 87 5.36 15.17 -15.54
N GLU A 88 4.73 14.01 -15.69
CA GLU A 88 4.11 13.62 -16.94
C GLU A 88 2.95 14.55 -17.32
N ASN A 89 2.16 14.99 -16.33
CA ASN A 89 1.08 15.94 -16.58
C ASN A 89 1.58 17.32 -16.95
N ASP A 90 2.69 17.75 -16.33
CA ASP A 90 3.26 19.07 -16.59
C ASP A 90 3.92 19.15 -17.97
N SER A 91 4.29 18.04 -18.55
CA SER A 91 4.99 18.01 -19.84
C SER A 91 4.05 18.14 -21.05
N SER A 92 2.77 18.24 -20.80
CA SER A 92 1.78 18.35 -21.88
C SER A 92 1.67 19.76 -22.44
#